data_f32392a4042df930991ed2fdb02550da
#
_entry.id   f32392a4042df930991ed2fdb02550da
#
_cell.length_a   1.000
_cell.length_b   1.000
_cell.length_c   1.000
_cell.angle_alpha   90.00
_cell.angle_beta   90.00
_cell.angle_gamma   90.00
#
_symmetry.space_group_name_H-M   'P 1'
#
loop_
_entity.id
_entity.type
_entity.pdbx_description
1 polymer ?
#
loop_
_entity_poly.entity_id
_entity_poly.type
_entity_poly.pdbx_seq_one_letter_code
_entity_poly.pdbx_strand_id
1 'polypeptide(L)'
;MKKRILALIMVTLFLNLTACNNSNGKTSSVYEISLSSDYDNSNEKSLSFFAMDTYMNFKAYGENAKTAVNEASALVEDLENKLSVTNPESEISKINSSANNAIKISEDTLALISTALDVNKKSGGAFDITIYPIVKLWGFTTGKYEVPKKEEILKNLEYVDSSNITLNEKDMTLAR
;
A
#
# COMPACT_ATOMS: atom_id res chain seq x y z
N MET A 1 16.63 -18.03 47.27
CA MET A 1 16.39 -16.69 46.72
C MET A 1 16.42 -16.62 45.19
N LYS A 2 17.31 -17.29 44.45
CA LYS A 2 17.41 -17.24 43.00
C LYS A 2 16.16 -17.75 42.20
N LYS A 3 15.44 -18.75 42.71
CA LYS A 3 14.24 -19.32 42.05
C LYS A 3 12.99 -18.38 42.09
N ARG A 4 12.90 -17.51 43.10
CA ARG A 4 11.77 -16.57 43.22
C ARG A 4 11.92 -15.33 42.35
N ILE A 5 13.17 -14.94 42.06
CA ILE A 5 13.46 -13.80 41.12
C ILE A 5 13.21 -14.21 39.68
N LEU A 6 13.49 -15.45 39.28
CA LEU A 6 13.23 -15.95 37.94
C LEU A 6 11.72 -16.04 37.62
N ALA A 7 10.89 -16.38 38.63
CA ALA A 7 9.43 -16.41 38.48
C ALA A 7 8.84 -15.01 38.32
N LEU A 8 9.41 -13.98 38.96
CA LEU A 8 8.94 -12.61 38.84
C LEU A 8 9.25 -12.01 37.46
N ILE A 9 10.38 -12.35 36.85
CA ILE A 9 10.79 -11.90 35.53
C ILE A 9 9.91 -12.55 34.44
N MET A 10 9.49 -13.81 34.63
CA MET A 10 8.58 -14.47 33.68
C MET A 10 7.16 -13.87 33.68
N VAL A 11 6.66 -13.44 34.86
CA VAL A 11 5.33 -12.83 34.95
C VAL A 11 5.28 -11.45 34.32
N THR A 12 6.36 -10.68 34.33
CA THR A 12 6.41 -9.36 33.68
C THR A 12 6.54 -9.44 32.16
N LEU A 13 7.02 -10.57 31.61
CA LEU A 13 7.15 -10.78 30.17
C LEU A 13 5.82 -11.17 29.50
N PHE A 14 4.86 -11.74 30.26
CA PHE A 14 3.56 -12.16 29.74
C PHE A 14 2.47 -11.07 29.73
N LEU A 15 2.73 -9.90 30.32
CA LEU A 15 1.75 -8.82 30.42
C LEU A 15 1.74 -7.83 29.22
N ASN A 16 2.58 -8.06 28.20
CA ASN A 16 2.67 -7.15 27.03
C ASN A 16 2.13 -7.74 25.73
N LEU A 17 1.34 -8.83 25.75
CA LEU A 17 0.83 -9.48 24.54
C LEU A 17 -0.70 -9.37 24.36
N THR A 18 -1.35 -8.38 24.98
CA THR A 18 -2.79 -8.15 24.74
C THR A 18 -3.05 -6.76 24.21
N ALA A 19 -2.69 -6.52 22.95
CA ALA A 19 -3.21 -5.38 22.19
C ALA A 19 -3.25 -5.69 20.70
N CYS A 20 -4.04 -6.68 20.31
CA CYS A 20 -4.62 -6.78 18.98
C CYS A 20 -6.06 -7.18 19.16
N ASN A 21 -6.94 -6.21 19.31
CA ASN A 21 -8.37 -6.45 19.24
C ASN A 21 -8.96 -5.57 18.12
N ASN A 22 -9.40 -6.27 17.12
CA ASN A 22 -10.47 -6.09 16.15
C ASN A 22 -11.22 -4.76 16.24
N SER A 23 -11.12 -3.92 15.19
CA SER A 23 -12.19 -3.00 14.83
C SER A 23 -12.31 -2.90 13.31
N ASN A 24 -13.41 -3.46 12.78
CA ASN A 24 -13.95 -3.14 11.48
C ASN A 24 -14.33 -1.66 11.43
N GLY A 25 -13.71 -0.89 10.56
CA GLY A 25 -14.08 0.49 10.34
C GLY A 25 -12.99 1.18 9.51
N LYS A 26 -13.20 1.24 8.18
CA LYS A 26 -12.39 2.10 7.31
C LYS A 26 -12.72 3.56 7.65
N THR A 27 -11.88 4.19 8.41
CA THR A 27 -11.76 5.64 8.46
C THR A 27 -10.28 5.94 8.43
N SER A 28 -9.81 6.59 7.37
CA SER A 28 -8.49 7.19 7.33
C SER A 28 -8.42 8.23 8.45
N SER A 29 -7.94 7.83 9.60
CA SER A 29 -7.73 8.73 10.71
C SER A 29 -6.30 9.25 10.62
N VAL A 30 -6.18 10.50 10.23
CA VAL A 30 -4.94 11.27 10.39
C VAL A 30 -4.71 11.41 11.90
N TYR A 31 -3.75 10.68 12.45
CA TYR A 31 -3.33 10.83 13.84
C TYR A 31 -2.18 11.83 13.90
N GLU A 32 -2.47 13.02 14.38
CA GLU A 32 -1.45 13.99 14.72
C GLU A 32 -0.78 13.56 16.03
N ILE A 33 0.34 12.85 15.96
CA ILE A 33 1.16 12.53 17.13
C ILE A 33 2.25 13.61 17.22
N SER A 34 2.04 14.61 18.06
CA SER A 34 3.10 15.55 18.40
C SER A 34 4.06 14.89 19.41
N LEU A 35 5.17 14.38 18.92
CA LEU A 35 6.31 14.00 19.75
C LEU A 35 7.14 15.26 20.00
N SER A 36 6.99 15.87 21.16
CA SER A 36 7.88 16.94 21.61
C SER A 36 9.25 16.33 21.99
N SER A 37 10.23 16.46 21.10
CA SER A 37 11.63 16.40 21.51
C SER A 37 12.11 17.84 21.73
N ASP A 38 12.64 18.12 22.91
CA ASP A 38 13.26 19.41 23.31
C ASP A 38 14.57 19.68 22.54
N TYR A 39 14.46 19.73 21.21
CA TYR A 39 15.47 20.31 20.34
C TYR A 39 14.82 21.54 19.72
N ASP A 40 15.38 22.71 19.95
CA ASP A 40 14.91 23.99 19.39
C ASP A 40 15.03 23.99 17.86
N ASN A 41 14.12 23.29 17.21
CA ASN A 41 13.89 23.33 15.77
C ASN A 41 12.57 24.06 15.50
N SER A 42 12.53 25.36 15.77
CA SER A 42 11.35 26.21 15.60
C SER A 42 10.74 26.17 14.19
N ASN A 43 11.42 25.55 13.23
CA ASN A 43 11.02 25.39 11.83
C ASN A 43 10.80 23.95 11.36
N GLU A 44 10.76 22.95 12.27
CA GLU A 44 10.42 21.59 11.92
C GLU A 44 8.90 21.37 11.97
N LYS A 45 8.35 20.69 10.95
CA LYS A 45 6.98 20.16 10.96
C LYS A 45 7.03 18.70 10.58
N SER A 46 6.25 17.91 11.33
CA SER A 46 6.09 16.47 11.10
C SER A 46 4.63 16.12 11.02
N LEU A 47 4.28 15.23 10.10
CA LEU A 47 2.94 14.67 9.93
C LEU A 47 3.05 13.16 9.82
N SER A 48 2.29 12.45 10.66
CA SER A 48 2.21 10.99 10.63
C SER A 48 0.80 10.56 10.26
N PHE A 49 0.68 9.62 9.34
CA PHE A 49 -0.60 9.13 8.85
C PHE A 49 -0.47 7.70 8.31
N PHE A 50 -1.61 7.06 8.09
CA PHE A 50 -1.67 5.73 7.49
C PHE A 50 -2.23 5.84 6.09
N ALA A 51 -1.46 5.39 5.08
CA ALA A 51 -1.88 5.34 3.69
C ALA A 51 -1.17 4.21 2.95
N MET A 52 -1.73 3.71 1.85
CA MET A 52 -1.19 2.61 1.04
C MET A 52 -0.83 1.38 1.89
N ASP A 53 -1.69 1.06 2.87
CA ASP A 53 -1.53 -0.04 3.83
C ASP A 53 -0.25 0.02 4.67
N THR A 54 0.30 1.23 4.87
CA THR A 54 1.51 1.46 5.67
C THR A 54 1.44 2.74 6.50
N TYR A 55 2.24 2.77 7.57
CA TYR A 55 2.42 3.97 8.39
C TYR A 55 3.49 4.85 7.76
N MET A 56 3.16 6.11 7.52
CA MET A 56 4.04 7.10 6.93
C MET A 56 4.32 8.24 7.91
N ASN A 57 5.54 8.77 7.88
CA ASN A 57 5.91 9.96 8.60
C ASN A 57 6.64 10.91 7.65
N PHE A 58 6.08 12.10 7.47
CA PHE A 58 6.70 13.19 6.72
C PHE A 58 7.28 14.23 7.67
N LYS A 59 8.49 14.68 7.37
CA LYS A 59 9.19 15.68 8.14
C LYS A 59 9.79 16.72 7.19
N ALA A 60 9.53 17.99 7.47
CA ALA A 60 10.07 19.10 6.71
C ALA A 60 10.60 20.20 7.63
N TYR A 61 11.52 21.01 7.13
CA TYR A 61 12.19 22.08 7.85
C TYR A 61 12.07 23.39 7.08
N GLY A 62 12.04 24.49 7.82
CA GLY A 62 11.99 25.84 7.26
C GLY A 62 10.59 26.44 7.24
N GLU A 63 10.49 27.66 6.69
CA GLU A 63 9.27 28.48 6.73
C GLU A 63 8.05 27.80 6.08
N ASN A 64 8.26 27.01 5.03
CA ASN A 64 7.21 26.31 4.29
C ASN A 64 6.98 24.87 4.78
N ALA A 65 7.61 24.45 5.88
CA ALA A 65 7.56 23.05 6.35
C ALA A 65 6.12 22.53 6.54
N LYS A 66 5.22 23.35 7.10
CA LYS A 66 3.81 22.95 7.29
C LYS A 66 3.10 22.71 5.95
N THR A 67 3.27 23.60 5.00
CA THR A 67 2.68 23.47 3.66
C THR A 67 3.22 22.21 2.97
N ALA A 68 4.55 22.01 3.02
CA ALA A 68 5.20 20.86 2.38
C ALA A 68 4.69 19.51 2.91
N VAL A 69 4.56 19.32 4.24
CA VAL A 69 4.06 18.05 4.79
C VAL A 69 2.57 17.83 4.46
N ASN A 70 1.77 18.88 4.43
CA ASN A 70 0.35 18.77 4.09
C ASN A 70 0.15 18.45 2.60
N GLU A 71 0.87 19.12 1.71
CA GLU A 71 0.80 18.85 0.27
C GLU A 71 1.31 17.45 -0.07
N ALA A 72 2.40 17.00 0.59
CA ALA A 72 2.91 15.65 0.42
C ALA A 72 1.90 14.57 0.88
N SER A 73 1.23 14.78 2.02
CA SER A 73 0.20 13.84 2.48
C SER A 73 -1.02 13.81 1.56
N ALA A 74 -1.47 14.98 1.08
CA ALA A 74 -2.58 15.07 0.14
C ALA A 74 -2.25 14.37 -1.20
N LEU A 75 -1.00 14.48 -1.67
CA LEU A 75 -0.55 13.76 -2.87
C LEU A 75 -0.61 12.23 -2.67
N VAL A 76 -0.18 11.73 -1.50
CA VAL A 76 -0.25 10.29 -1.22
C VAL A 76 -1.69 9.80 -1.15
N GLU A 77 -2.60 10.57 -0.53
CA GLU A 77 -4.03 10.23 -0.51
C GLU A 77 -4.65 10.21 -1.91
N ASP A 78 -4.31 11.17 -2.77
CA ASP A 78 -4.76 11.19 -4.16
C ASP A 78 -4.24 9.97 -4.93
N LEU A 79 -2.97 9.61 -4.77
CA LEU A 79 -2.38 8.41 -5.38
C LEU A 79 -3.04 7.13 -4.84
N GLU A 80 -3.31 7.02 -3.54
CA GLU A 80 -4.03 5.87 -2.97
C GLU A 80 -5.42 5.73 -3.60
N ASN A 81 -6.16 6.84 -3.74
CA ASN A 81 -7.49 6.83 -4.36
C ASN A 81 -7.45 6.38 -5.83
N LYS A 82 -6.41 6.70 -6.57
CA LYS A 82 -6.21 6.27 -7.98
C LYS A 82 -5.76 4.82 -8.09
N LEU A 83 -4.86 4.38 -7.20
CA LEU A 83 -4.09 3.14 -7.37
C LEU A 83 -4.58 1.97 -6.51
N SER A 84 -5.51 2.18 -5.59
CA SER A 84 -6.02 1.14 -4.70
C SER A 84 -6.67 -0.01 -5.46
N VAL A 85 -6.29 -1.24 -5.15
CA VAL A 85 -6.92 -2.46 -5.68
C VAL A 85 -8.20 -2.85 -4.90
N THR A 86 -8.46 -2.20 -3.76
CA THR A 86 -9.61 -2.47 -2.88
C THR A 86 -10.69 -1.38 -2.93
N ASN A 87 -10.36 -0.18 -3.41
CA ASN A 87 -11.33 0.88 -3.64
C ASN A 87 -11.98 0.69 -5.03
N PRO A 88 -13.29 0.39 -5.13
CA PRO A 88 -13.95 0.14 -6.42
C PRO A 88 -13.95 1.37 -7.35
N GLU A 89 -13.81 2.57 -6.79
CA GLU A 89 -13.78 3.82 -7.58
C GLU A 89 -12.39 4.14 -8.14
N SER A 90 -11.35 3.45 -7.71
CA SER A 90 -9.99 3.66 -8.21
C SER A 90 -9.84 3.25 -9.68
N GLU A 91 -8.85 3.83 -10.37
CA GLU A 91 -8.53 3.46 -11.74
C GLU A 91 -8.09 2.00 -11.85
N ILE A 92 -7.25 1.54 -10.92
CA ILE A 92 -6.76 0.15 -10.92
C ILE A 92 -7.88 -0.87 -10.68
N SER A 93 -8.83 -0.59 -9.78
CA SER A 93 -9.98 -1.47 -9.57
C SER A 93 -10.89 -1.52 -10.80
N LYS A 94 -11.10 -0.38 -11.47
CA LYS A 94 -11.85 -0.30 -12.73
C LYS A 94 -11.16 -1.08 -13.85
N ILE A 95 -9.84 -0.97 -13.99
CA ILE A 95 -9.06 -1.77 -14.94
C ILE A 95 -9.23 -3.26 -14.65
N ASN A 96 -9.06 -3.67 -13.38
CA ASN A 96 -9.14 -5.08 -12.98
C ASN A 96 -10.54 -5.69 -13.19
N SER A 97 -11.59 -4.88 -13.28
CA SER A 97 -12.99 -5.30 -13.51
C SER A 97 -13.49 -5.08 -14.92
N SER A 98 -12.69 -4.51 -15.82
CA SER A 98 -13.14 -3.98 -17.12
C SER A 98 -13.46 -5.04 -18.18
N ALA A 99 -13.17 -6.31 -17.95
CA ALA A 99 -13.42 -7.41 -18.91
C ALA A 99 -12.93 -7.07 -20.35
N ASN A 100 -11.68 -6.63 -20.50
CA ASN A 100 -11.01 -6.24 -21.76
C ASN A 100 -11.47 -4.91 -22.37
N ASN A 101 -12.33 -4.14 -21.72
CA ASN A 101 -12.66 -2.80 -22.21
C ASN A 101 -11.53 -1.82 -21.87
N ALA A 102 -11.26 -0.91 -22.80
CA ALA A 102 -10.31 0.16 -22.56
C ALA A 102 -10.84 1.14 -21.51
N ILE A 103 -10.07 1.36 -20.47
CA ILE A 103 -10.37 2.29 -19.38
C ILE A 103 -9.49 3.52 -19.51
N LYS A 104 -10.10 4.69 -19.39
CA LYS A 104 -9.35 5.95 -19.33
C LYS A 104 -8.63 6.07 -17.99
N ILE A 105 -7.36 6.46 -18.04
CA ILE A 105 -6.47 6.56 -16.88
C ILE A 105 -5.83 7.94 -16.78
N SER A 106 -5.38 8.31 -15.59
CA SER A 106 -4.62 9.53 -15.34
C SER A 106 -3.17 9.43 -15.81
N GLU A 107 -2.49 10.56 -15.89
CA GLU A 107 -1.05 10.62 -16.20
C GLU A 107 -0.20 9.84 -15.17
N ASP A 108 -0.56 9.91 -13.90
CA ASP A 108 0.13 9.18 -12.83
C ASP A 108 0.04 7.66 -13.06
N THR A 109 -1.16 7.17 -13.34
CA THR A 109 -1.39 5.74 -13.61
C THR A 109 -0.70 5.30 -14.91
N LEU A 110 -0.74 6.14 -15.95
CA LEU A 110 -0.01 5.90 -17.21
C LEU A 110 1.49 5.76 -16.97
N ALA A 111 2.10 6.71 -16.28
CA ALA A 111 3.53 6.71 -15.96
C ALA A 111 3.94 5.49 -15.12
N LEU A 112 3.13 5.13 -14.11
CA LEU A 112 3.36 3.97 -13.26
C LEU A 112 3.34 2.67 -14.07
N ILE A 113 2.30 2.45 -14.88
CA ILE A 113 2.14 1.23 -15.66
C ILE A 113 3.20 1.14 -16.76
N SER A 114 3.51 2.24 -17.46
CA SER A 114 4.59 2.28 -18.42
C SER A 114 5.93 1.89 -17.81
N THR A 115 6.25 2.43 -16.62
CA THR A 115 7.45 2.07 -15.86
C THR A 115 7.44 0.59 -15.48
N ALA A 116 6.31 0.07 -15.00
CA ALA A 116 6.17 -1.32 -14.60
C ALA A 116 6.37 -2.30 -15.77
N LEU A 117 5.85 -1.97 -16.96
CA LEU A 117 6.06 -2.76 -18.18
C LEU A 117 7.53 -2.73 -18.64
N ASP A 118 8.20 -1.60 -18.51
CA ASP A 118 9.65 -1.50 -18.79
C ASP A 118 10.47 -2.36 -17.81
N VAL A 119 10.13 -2.36 -16.52
CA VAL A 119 10.77 -3.23 -15.53
C VAL A 119 10.48 -4.70 -15.81
N ASN A 120 9.25 -5.08 -16.18
CA ASN A 120 8.92 -6.44 -16.60
C ASN A 120 9.85 -6.90 -17.73
N LYS A 121 9.97 -6.09 -18.78
CA LYS A 121 10.84 -6.37 -19.93
C LYS A 121 12.33 -6.50 -19.53
N LYS A 122 12.84 -5.56 -18.74
CA LYS A 122 14.25 -5.54 -18.29
C LYS A 122 14.60 -6.69 -17.36
N SER A 123 13.63 -7.16 -16.55
CA SER A 123 13.80 -8.29 -15.64
C SER A 123 13.58 -9.67 -16.30
N GLY A 124 13.24 -9.70 -17.60
CA GLY A 124 12.90 -10.95 -18.27
C GLY A 124 11.65 -11.62 -17.71
N GLY A 125 10.67 -10.82 -17.24
CA GLY A 125 9.42 -11.30 -16.65
C GLY A 125 9.50 -11.65 -15.16
N ALA A 126 10.64 -11.44 -14.50
CA ALA A 126 10.75 -11.70 -13.06
C ALA A 126 9.89 -10.76 -12.21
N PHE A 127 9.59 -9.58 -12.71
CA PHE A 127 8.60 -8.66 -12.19
C PHE A 127 7.39 -8.61 -13.12
N ASP A 128 6.17 -8.84 -12.61
CA ASP A 128 4.94 -8.74 -13.38
C ASP A 128 3.82 -8.08 -12.58
N ILE A 129 3.29 -6.95 -13.08
CA ILE A 129 2.23 -6.19 -12.40
C ILE A 129 0.87 -6.89 -12.46
N THR A 130 0.70 -7.91 -13.30
CA THR A 130 -0.56 -8.67 -13.41
C THR A 130 -0.70 -9.75 -12.34
N ILE A 131 0.21 -9.79 -11.36
CA ILE A 131 0.28 -10.77 -10.24
C ILE A 131 -0.95 -10.70 -9.28
N TYR A 132 -1.85 -9.75 -9.43
CA TYR A 132 -2.98 -9.51 -8.51
C TYR A 132 -3.84 -10.75 -8.21
N PRO A 133 -4.16 -11.67 -9.16
CA PRO A 133 -4.87 -12.91 -8.84
C PRO A 133 -4.19 -13.75 -7.77
N ILE A 134 -2.86 -13.79 -7.78
CA ILE A 134 -2.06 -14.51 -6.76
C ILE A 134 -2.12 -13.78 -5.42
N VAL A 135 -1.96 -12.44 -5.42
CA VAL A 135 -2.06 -11.60 -4.21
C VAL A 135 -3.41 -11.82 -3.50
N LYS A 136 -4.51 -11.94 -4.27
CA LYS A 136 -5.85 -12.26 -3.73
C LYS A 136 -5.92 -13.64 -3.08
N LEU A 137 -5.31 -14.66 -3.68
CA LEU A 137 -5.31 -16.01 -3.12
C LEU A 137 -4.66 -16.07 -1.73
N TRP A 138 -3.60 -15.29 -1.51
CA TRP A 138 -2.95 -15.19 -0.21
C TRP A 138 -3.72 -14.37 0.82
N GLY A 139 -4.82 -13.73 0.41
CA GLY A 139 -5.69 -12.94 1.29
C GLY A 139 -5.15 -11.57 1.66
N PHE A 140 -4.09 -11.08 1.00
CA PHE A 140 -3.49 -9.78 1.34
C PHE A 140 -4.44 -8.60 1.15
N THR A 141 -5.42 -8.70 0.24
CA THR A 141 -6.41 -7.65 -0.02
C THR A 141 -7.66 -7.75 0.85
N THR A 142 -7.82 -8.83 1.60
CA THR A 142 -9.01 -9.09 2.44
C THR A 142 -8.68 -9.16 3.93
N GLY A 143 -7.40 -9.22 4.29
CA GLY A 143 -6.92 -9.48 5.65
C GLY A 143 -7.19 -10.91 6.14
N LYS A 144 -7.69 -11.80 5.27
CA LYS A 144 -7.90 -13.23 5.57
C LYS A 144 -6.75 -14.02 4.98
N TYR A 145 -5.61 -13.98 5.67
CA TYR A 145 -4.39 -14.63 5.22
C TYR A 145 -4.51 -16.15 5.25
N GLU A 146 -4.20 -16.78 4.12
CA GLU A 146 -4.14 -18.24 4.01
C GLU A 146 -3.06 -18.66 3.01
N VAL A 147 -2.51 -19.87 3.22
CA VAL A 147 -1.56 -20.45 2.26
C VAL A 147 -2.37 -21.17 1.18
N PRO A 148 -2.38 -20.70 -0.08
CA PRO A 148 -3.17 -21.32 -1.13
C PRO A 148 -2.59 -22.68 -1.51
N LYS A 149 -3.46 -23.54 -2.06
CA LYS A 149 -3.03 -24.82 -2.61
C LYS A 149 -2.26 -24.60 -3.90
N LYS A 150 -1.30 -25.50 -4.17
CA LYS A 150 -0.44 -25.42 -5.37
C LYS A 150 -1.27 -25.37 -6.66
N GLU A 151 -2.35 -26.13 -6.73
CA GLU A 151 -3.24 -26.21 -7.89
C GLU A 151 -3.96 -24.87 -8.13
N GLU A 152 -4.33 -24.18 -7.06
CA GLU A 152 -4.97 -22.84 -7.14
C GLU A 152 -3.96 -21.79 -7.62
N ILE A 153 -2.72 -21.85 -7.13
CA ILE A 153 -1.64 -20.99 -7.60
C ILE A 153 -1.41 -21.20 -9.09
N LEU A 154 -1.21 -22.45 -9.53
CA LEU A 154 -0.94 -22.77 -10.93
C LEU A 154 -2.08 -22.29 -11.85
N LYS A 155 -3.35 -22.51 -11.46
CA LYS A 155 -4.50 -22.04 -12.21
C LYS A 155 -4.55 -20.50 -12.33
N ASN A 156 -4.19 -19.77 -11.27
CA ASN A 156 -4.23 -18.31 -11.29
C ASN A 156 -3.01 -17.70 -11.98
N LEU A 157 -1.87 -18.42 -12.06
CA LEU A 157 -0.72 -17.99 -12.84
C LEU A 157 -1.01 -17.91 -14.36
N GLU A 158 -2.02 -18.60 -14.86
CA GLU A 158 -2.46 -18.46 -16.26
C GLU A 158 -2.95 -17.05 -16.61
N TYR A 159 -3.33 -16.26 -15.59
CA TYR A 159 -3.76 -14.87 -15.74
C TYR A 159 -2.63 -13.85 -15.50
N VAL A 160 -1.41 -14.32 -15.20
CA VAL A 160 -0.25 -13.46 -14.94
C VAL A 160 0.58 -13.37 -16.20
N ASP A 161 0.32 -12.34 -16.99
CA ASP A 161 1.03 -12.07 -18.23
C ASP A 161 0.87 -10.60 -18.62
N SER A 162 1.92 -9.81 -18.43
CA SER A 162 1.95 -8.40 -18.79
C SER A 162 1.84 -8.14 -20.31
N SER A 163 2.04 -9.16 -21.16
CA SER A 163 1.84 -9.00 -22.62
C SER A 163 0.37 -8.78 -23.01
N ASN A 164 -0.57 -9.12 -22.11
CA ASN A 164 -2.00 -8.86 -22.29
C ASN A 164 -2.41 -7.41 -21.99
N ILE A 165 -1.48 -6.58 -21.52
CA ILE A 165 -1.76 -5.16 -21.29
C ILE A 165 -1.55 -4.37 -22.58
N THR A 166 -2.60 -3.68 -23.01
CA THR A 166 -2.53 -2.71 -24.12
C THR A 166 -2.62 -1.31 -23.56
N LEU A 167 -1.51 -0.57 -23.61
CA LEU A 167 -1.41 0.82 -23.17
C LEU A 167 -1.43 1.76 -24.38
N ASN A 168 -2.38 2.71 -24.41
CA ASN A 168 -2.43 3.76 -25.41
C ASN A 168 -2.12 5.11 -24.75
N GLU A 169 -0.88 5.56 -24.93
CA GLU A 169 -0.39 6.80 -24.32
C GLU A 169 -1.10 8.03 -24.89
N LYS A 170 -1.44 8.04 -26.18
CA LYS A 170 -2.10 9.18 -26.85
C LYS A 170 -3.50 9.41 -26.31
N ASP A 171 -4.26 8.35 -26.14
CA ASP A 171 -5.64 8.40 -25.67
C ASP A 171 -5.75 8.25 -24.14
N MET A 172 -4.63 8.00 -23.47
CA MET A 172 -4.54 7.72 -22.04
C MET A 172 -5.53 6.62 -21.63
N THR A 173 -5.46 5.46 -22.32
CA THR A 173 -6.31 4.31 -22.04
C THR A 173 -5.50 3.04 -21.85
N LEU A 174 -6.04 2.13 -21.02
CA LEU A 174 -5.50 0.81 -20.78
C LEU A 174 -6.59 -0.23 -20.93
N ALA A 175 -6.28 -1.33 -21.63
CA ALA A 175 -7.08 -2.55 -21.70
C ALA A 175 -6.25 -3.76 -21.26
N ARG A 176 -6.91 -4.77 -20.69
CA ARG A 176 -6.30 -6.01 -20.22
C ARG A 176 -7.22 -7.20 -20.50
#